data_bb2bc237586b2c882568c3e5cb2bc7f7
#
_entry.id   bb2bc237586b2c882568c3e5cb2bc7f7
#
_cell.length_a   1.000
_cell.length_b   1.000
_cell.length_c   1.000
_cell.angle_alpha   90.00
_cell.angle_beta   90.00
_cell.angle_gamma   90.00
#
_symmetry.space_group_name_H-M   'P 1'
#
loop_
_entity.id
_entity.type
_entity.pdbx_description
1 polymer ?
#
loop_
_entity_poly.entity_id
_entity_poly.type
_entity_poly.pdbx_seq_one_letter_code
_entity_poly.pdbx_strand_id
1 'polypeptide(L)'
;PPVITNCPSVTLQCGQSTTPGTSVPRPSASDACSSVTMTFIDKEVVSQCSAQYVKVITRTWTATDAYGNKTTCEQIINITRPTISDVVFPPNYDGHDKDPFSCTTNIKVLPNGAPHPDVTGYPGGTDCPNIMYFYNDVIFNICGASKKVLRQWTVIDWCTGRDTIGAQIIKIIDVDPPVCVSPPDFAFDIETDEGKCTGTFIVPAPNVVFECSNWDYTVGYKLRDANGHPFENPIYDNVKKTTRPDGSYFYTITGLPADTSWIVYNIVDGCGNSTQCFTEVIVKDKEAPAPVCEGFTVVSLDDAGWADLYASSIDDGSSDNCGIEK
;
A
#
# COMPACT_ATOMS: atom_id res chain seq x y z
N PRO A 1 -45.68 -49.41 -11.55
CA PRO A 1 -44.95 -48.49 -10.71
C PRO A 1 -43.53 -48.27 -11.26
N PRO A 2 -42.93 -47.12 -11.07
CA PRO A 2 -41.59 -46.84 -11.55
C PRO A 2 -40.53 -47.75 -10.90
N VAL A 3 -39.43 -47.97 -11.62
CA VAL A 3 -38.27 -48.75 -11.17
C VAL A 3 -37.10 -47.79 -10.95
N ILE A 4 -36.57 -47.79 -9.70
CA ILE A 4 -35.36 -47.03 -9.39
C ILE A 4 -34.14 -47.90 -9.58
N THR A 5 -33.13 -47.36 -10.27
CA THR A 5 -31.83 -47.99 -10.50
C THR A 5 -30.70 -47.11 -9.93
N ASN A 6 -29.60 -47.79 -9.54
CA ASN A 6 -28.39 -47.13 -9.02
C ASN A 6 -28.64 -46.21 -7.79
N CYS A 7 -29.01 -46.84 -6.66
CA CYS A 7 -29.16 -46.17 -5.36
C CYS A 7 -28.01 -46.57 -4.39
N PRO A 8 -26.73 -46.29 -4.76
CA PRO A 8 -25.59 -46.76 -3.99
C PRO A 8 -25.37 -45.90 -2.76
N SER A 9 -25.02 -46.55 -1.67
CA SER A 9 -24.48 -45.84 -0.49
C SER A 9 -23.09 -45.33 -0.76
N VAL A 10 -22.73 -44.20 -0.14
CA VAL A 10 -21.42 -43.56 -0.30
C VAL A 10 -20.83 -43.18 1.05
N THR A 11 -19.51 -43.06 1.06
CA THR A 11 -18.75 -42.50 2.18
C THR A 11 -18.04 -41.23 1.71
N LEU A 12 -18.30 -40.14 2.42
CA LEU A 12 -17.76 -38.84 2.14
C LEU A 12 -16.85 -38.39 3.27
N GLN A 13 -15.90 -37.52 2.95
CA GLN A 13 -15.16 -36.77 3.95
C GLN A 13 -16.03 -35.62 4.47
N CYS A 14 -15.77 -35.19 5.68
CA CYS A 14 -16.42 -34.01 6.24
C CYS A 14 -16.11 -32.77 5.37
N GLY A 15 -17.10 -31.90 5.21
CA GLY A 15 -17.01 -30.75 4.32
C GLY A 15 -17.40 -31.05 2.86
N GLN A 16 -17.44 -32.31 2.43
CA GLN A 16 -17.91 -32.66 1.08
C GLN A 16 -19.41 -32.45 0.94
N SER A 17 -19.83 -31.98 -0.24
CA SER A 17 -21.24 -31.72 -0.55
C SER A 17 -22.05 -32.99 -0.56
N THR A 18 -23.17 -32.99 0.16
CA THR A 18 -24.17 -34.07 0.13
C THR A 18 -25.24 -33.87 -0.96
N THR A 19 -25.12 -32.83 -1.78
CA THR A 19 -26.04 -32.52 -2.88
C THR A 19 -25.97 -33.65 -3.93
N PRO A 20 -27.13 -34.20 -4.36
CA PRO A 20 -27.14 -35.22 -5.42
C PRO A 20 -26.57 -34.72 -6.74
N GLY A 21 -25.72 -35.53 -7.38
CA GLY A 21 -25.06 -35.21 -8.64
C GLY A 21 -23.71 -34.49 -8.50
N THR A 22 -23.26 -34.20 -7.26
CA THR A 22 -21.92 -33.75 -6.95
C THR A 22 -21.08 -34.93 -6.43
N SER A 23 -20.85 -35.00 -5.12
CA SER A 23 -20.14 -36.14 -4.49
C SER A 23 -21.03 -37.32 -4.18
N VAL A 24 -22.36 -37.14 -4.21
CA VAL A 24 -23.36 -38.19 -3.98
C VAL A 24 -24.02 -38.56 -5.30
N PRO A 25 -23.92 -39.82 -5.78
CA PRO A 25 -24.61 -40.26 -6.99
C PRO A 25 -26.12 -40.06 -6.87
N ARG A 26 -26.72 -39.55 -7.94
CA ARG A 26 -28.17 -39.44 -8.05
C ARG A 26 -28.72 -40.73 -8.68
N PRO A 27 -29.68 -41.43 -8.04
CA PRO A 27 -30.37 -42.56 -8.65
C PRO A 27 -31.13 -42.13 -9.91
N SER A 28 -31.33 -43.05 -10.84
CA SER A 28 -32.22 -42.87 -11.97
C SER A 28 -33.50 -43.73 -11.75
N ALA A 29 -34.61 -43.26 -12.34
CA ALA A 29 -35.85 -43.99 -12.30
C ALA A 29 -36.52 -43.97 -13.67
N SER A 30 -37.19 -45.04 -14.03
CA SER A 30 -37.96 -45.17 -15.28
C SER A 30 -39.27 -45.93 -15.03
N ASP A 31 -40.26 -45.62 -15.85
CA ASP A 31 -41.52 -46.36 -15.92
C ASP A 31 -41.82 -46.66 -17.41
N ALA A 32 -42.42 -47.82 -17.68
CA ALA A 32 -42.67 -48.27 -19.08
C ALA A 32 -43.80 -47.47 -19.73
N CYS A 33 -44.66 -46.80 -18.96
CA CYS A 33 -45.91 -46.20 -19.44
C CYS A 33 -45.98 -44.70 -19.27
N SER A 34 -45.13 -44.08 -18.42
CA SER A 34 -45.24 -42.66 -18.12
C SER A 34 -43.92 -42.04 -17.67
N SER A 35 -43.88 -40.69 -17.61
CA SER A 35 -42.78 -39.96 -17.02
C SER A 35 -42.70 -40.14 -15.52
N VAL A 36 -41.49 -40.08 -14.96
CA VAL A 36 -41.22 -40.28 -13.53
C VAL A 36 -40.62 -38.99 -12.93
N THR A 37 -41.13 -38.58 -11.79
CA THR A 37 -40.60 -37.52 -10.97
C THR A 37 -39.88 -38.12 -9.76
N MET A 38 -38.65 -37.62 -9.47
CA MET A 38 -37.84 -38.08 -8.33
C MET A 38 -37.73 -36.97 -7.28
N THR A 39 -38.05 -37.32 -6.05
CA THR A 39 -37.85 -36.49 -4.85
C THR A 39 -37.08 -37.25 -3.79
N PHE A 40 -36.53 -36.56 -2.79
CA PHE A 40 -35.87 -37.22 -1.66
C PHE A 40 -36.16 -36.51 -0.33
N ILE A 41 -35.99 -37.25 0.75
CA ILE A 41 -36.02 -36.76 2.13
C ILE A 41 -34.82 -37.34 2.86
N ASP A 42 -34.09 -36.48 3.58
CA ASP A 42 -32.95 -36.87 4.41
C ASP A 42 -33.33 -36.99 5.87
N LYS A 43 -32.89 -38.09 6.50
CA LYS A 43 -32.86 -38.27 7.93
C LYS A 43 -31.43 -38.32 8.40
N GLU A 44 -31.02 -37.34 9.19
CA GLU A 44 -29.65 -37.21 9.71
C GLU A 44 -29.56 -37.76 11.15
N VAL A 45 -28.48 -38.49 11.41
CA VAL A 45 -28.10 -38.93 12.75
C VAL A 45 -26.64 -38.49 12.97
N VAL A 46 -26.45 -37.58 13.93
CA VAL A 46 -25.11 -37.16 14.38
C VAL A 46 -24.64 -38.18 15.42
N SER A 47 -23.43 -38.68 15.22
CA SER A 47 -22.85 -39.73 16.05
C SER A 47 -21.99 -39.17 17.18
N GLN A 48 -21.87 -39.95 18.28
CA GLN A 48 -20.95 -39.63 19.37
C GLN A 48 -19.49 -39.88 18.97
N CYS A 49 -18.56 -39.40 19.78
CA CYS A 49 -17.11 -39.51 19.53
C CYS A 49 -16.60 -40.96 19.34
N SER A 50 -17.26 -41.94 19.94
CA SER A 50 -16.90 -43.37 19.82
C SER A 50 -17.23 -44.00 18.46
N ALA A 51 -18.06 -43.32 17.64
CA ALA A 51 -18.51 -43.87 16.36
C ALA A 51 -17.51 -43.59 15.24
N GLN A 52 -17.43 -44.50 14.24
CA GLN A 52 -16.61 -44.38 13.07
C GLN A 52 -16.95 -43.14 12.21
N TYR A 53 -18.22 -42.81 12.10
CA TYR A 53 -18.71 -41.68 11.31
C TYR A 53 -19.17 -40.55 12.24
N VAL A 54 -18.95 -39.31 11.81
CA VAL A 54 -19.42 -38.13 12.53
C VAL A 54 -20.93 -37.94 12.34
N LYS A 55 -21.41 -38.30 11.15
CA LYS A 55 -22.83 -38.22 10.79
C LYS A 55 -23.16 -39.31 9.77
N VAL A 56 -24.36 -39.85 9.86
CA VAL A 56 -24.96 -40.75 8.89
C VAL A 56 -26.26 -40.11 8.39
N ILE A 57 -26.37 -39.97 7.07
CA ILE A 57 -27.58 -39.46 6.42
C ILE A 57 -28.24 -40.63 5.71
N THR A 58 -29.47 -40.94 6.08
CA THR A 58 -30.33 -41.87 5.34
C THR A 58 -31.21 -41.04 4.43
N ARG A 59 -30.94 -41.09 3.13
CA ARG A 59 -31.68 -40.42 2.08
C ARG A 59 -32.66 -41.37 1.45
N THR A 60 -33.96 -41.12 1.68
CA THR A 60 -35.04 -41.90 1.08
C THR A 60 -35.47 -41.21 -0.21
N TRP A 61 -35.13 -41.80 -1.35
CA TRP A 61 -35.60 -41.40 -2.67
C TRP A 61 -36.98 -41.95 -2.94
N THR A 62 -37.86 -41.15 -3.54
CA THR A 62 -39.18 -41.54 -4.00
C THR A 62 -39.32 -41.21 -5.49
N ALA A 63 -39.54 -42.21 -6.29
CA ALA A 63 -39.94 -42.11 -7.69
C ALA A 63 -41.48 -42.18 -7.77
N THR A 64 -42.10 -41.22 -8.44
CA THR A 64 -43.57 -41.17 -8.64
C THR A 64 -43.86 -41.06 -10.12
N ASP A 65 -44.72 -41.97 -10.66
CA ASP A 65 -45.16 -41.90 -12.05
C ASP A 65 -46.34 -40.92 -12.24
N ALA A 66 -46.79 -40.70 -13.46
CA ALA A 66 -47.87 -39.77 -13.76
C ALA A 66 -49.25 -40.24 -13.19
N TYR A 67 -49.36 -41.49 -12.78
CA TYR A 67 -50.58 -42.06 -12.19
C TYR A 67 -50.54 -42.10 -10.66
N GLY A 68 -49.44 -41.62 -10.04
CA GLY A 68 -49.28 -41.55 -8.60
C GLY A 68 -48.73 -42.83 -7.97
N ASN A 69 -48.33 -43.86 -8.75
CA ASN A 69 -47.63 -45.03 -8.18
C ASN A 69 -46.25 -44.65 -7.74
N LYS A 70 -45.80 -45.21 -6.63
CA LYS A 70 -44.53 -44.83 -5.99
C LYS A 70 -43.64 -46.06 -5.76
N THR A 71 -42.34 -45.80 -5.91
CA THR A 71 -41.27 -46.74 -5.48
C THR A 71 -40.22 -45.92 -4.72
N THR A 72 -39.65 -46.53 -3.68
CA THR A 72 -38.63 -45.88 -2.85
C THR A 72 -37.34 -46.68 -2.84
N CYS A 73 -36.20 -45.99 -2.65
CA CYS A 73 -34.94 -46.61 -2.26
C CYS A 73 -34.22 -45.80 -1.20
N GLU A 74 -33.44 -46.49 -0.38
CA GLU A 74 -32.62 -45.83 0.64
C GLU A 74 -31.14 -45.77 0.18
N GLN A 75 -30.58 -44.60 0.28
CA GLN A 75 -29.17 -44.31 0.04
C GLN A 75 -28.54 -43.90 1.37
N ILE A 76 -27.54 -44.63 1.86
CA ILE A 76 -26.81 -44.29 3.06
C ILE A 76 -25.59 -43.45 2.67
N ILE A 77 -25.47 -42.26 3.31
CA ILE A 77 -24.34 -41.35 3.13
C ILE A 77 -23.63 -41.28 4.49
N ASN A 78 -22.47 -41.90 4.54
CA ASN A 78 -21.60 -41.89 5.71
C ASN A 78 -20.64 -40.75 5.64
N ILE A 79 -20.56 -39.90 6.66
CA ILE A 79 -19.57 -38.81 6.74
C ILE A 79 -18.47 -39.25 7.70
N THR A 80 -17.25 -39.40 7.17
CA THR A 80 -16.08 -39.83 7.97
C THR A 80 -15.67 -38.74 8.94
N ARG A 81 -15.15 -39.19 10.07
CA ARG A 81 -14.58 -38.30 11.08
C ARG A 81 -13.17 -37.92 10.64
N PRO A 82 -12.83 -36.59 10.49
CA PRO A 82 -11.46 -36.18 10.26
C PRO A 82 -10.63 -36.40 11.51
N THR A 83 -9.35 -36.57 11.31
CA THR A 83 -8.37 -36.69 12.36
C THR A 83 -7.49 -35.42 12.37
N ILE A 84 -6.73 -35.24 13.46
CA ILE A 84 -5.80 -34.14 13.56
C ILE A 84 -4.72 -34.15 12.45
N SER A 85 -4.48 -35.30 11.82
CA SER A 85 -3.54 -35.47 10.71
C SER A 85 -4.06 -34.91 9.38
N ASP A 86 -5.37 -34.66 9.28
CA ASP A 86 -6.00 -34.12 8.07
C ASP A 86 -5.99 -32.59 8.05
N VAL A 87 -5.49 -31.96 9.12
CA VAL A 87 -5.41 -30.50 9.27
C VAL A 87 -4.32 -29.95 8.37
N VAL A 88 -4.68 -28.99 7.53
CA VAL A 88 -3.75 -28.24 6.68
C VAL A 88 -3.77 -26.77 7.12
N PHE A 89 -2.64 -26.28 7.60
CA PHE A 89 -2.52 -24.89 8.01
C PHE A 89 -2.46 -23.94 6.80
N PRO A 90 -2.99 -22.70 6.95
CA PRO A 90 -2.96 -21.73 5.88
C PRO A 90 -1.51 -21.32 5.52
N PRO A 91 -1.27 -20.90 4.26
CA PRO A 91 0.05 -20.54 3.79
C PRO A 91 0.58 -19.27 4.47
N ASN A 92 1.89 -19.10 4.47
CA ASN A 92 2.54 -17.87 4.88
C ASN A 92 2.36 -16.77 3.81
N TYR A 93 2.40 -15.51 4.26
CA TYR A 93 2.50 -14.31 3.43
C TYR A 93 3.87 -13.66 3.69
N ASP A 94 4.93 -14.35 3.32
CA ASP A 94 6.31 -13.99 3.67
C ASP A 94 7.23 -13.79 2.46
N GLY A 95 6.69 -13.96 1.24
CA GLY A 95 7.42 -13.89 -0.02
C GLY A 95 7.93 -15.24 -0.50
N HIS A 96 7.61 -16.34 0.21
CA HIS A 96 7.93 -17.71 -0.19
C HIS A 96 6.68 -18.49 -0.62
N ASP A 97 5.66 -18.58 0.25
CA ASP A 97 4.40 -19.25 -0.08
C ASP A 97 3.46 -18.31 -0.85
N LYS A 98 3.32 -17.09 -0.34
CA LYS A 98 2.56 -15.98 -0.95
C LYS A 98 3.27 -14.66 -0.73
N ASP A 99 3.00 -13.70 -1.62
CA ASP A 99 3.54 -12.35 -1.50
C ASP A 99 3.05 -11.67 -0.23
N PRO A 100 3.91 -10.87 0.43
CA PRO A 100 3.53 -10.00 1.52
C PRO A 100 2.45 -9.00 1.10
N PHE A 101 1.67 -8.52 2.06
CA PHE A 101 0.77 -7.39 1.81
C PHE A 101 1.57 -6.08 1.76
N SER A 102 1.23 -5.20 0.81
CA SER A 102 1.69 -3.81 0.88
C SER A 102 0.92 -3.07 1.99
N CYS A 103 1.56 -2.16 2.69
CA CYS A 103 0.93 -1.30 3.70
C CYS A 103 -0.17 -0.41 3.11
N THR A 104 -0.13 -0.12 1.80
CA THR A 104 -1.16 0.64 1.08
C THR A 104 -2.38 -0.20 0.70
N THR A 105 -2.30 -1.53 0.83
CA THR A 105 -3.41 -2.42 0.47
C THR A 105 -4.52 -2.36 1.53
N ASN A 106 -5.72 -1.99 1.11
CA ASN A 106 -6.88 -2.00 1.99
C ASN A 106 -7.36 -3.44 2.21
N ILE A 107 -6.92 -4.08 3.29
CA ILE A 107 -7.33 -5.42 3.71
C ILE A 107 -8.13 -5.35 5.02
N LYS A 108 -8.99 -6.35 5.23
CA LYS A 108 -9.68 -6.53 6.51
C LYS A 108 -8.67 -6.85 7.60
N VAL A 109 -8.69 -6.09 8.68
CA VAL A 109 -7.82 -6.27 9.85
C VAL A 109 -8.60 -6.52 11.12
N LEU A 110 -7.95 -7.14 12.10
CA LEU A 110 -8.43 -7.32 13.46
C LEU A 110 -8.24 -6.04 14.29
N PRO A 111 -8.88 -5.90 15.46
CA PRO A 111 -8.70 -4.75 16.35
C PRO A 111 -7.25 -4.50 16.77
N ASN A 112 -6.39 -5.52 16.78
CA ASN A 112 -4.96 -5.41 17.05
C ASN A 112 -4.13 -4.97 15.84
N GLY A 113 -4.76 -4.80 14.66
CA GLY A 113 -4.11 -4.41 13.42
C GLY A 113 -3.48 -5.56 12.62
N ALA A 114 -3.64 -6.82 13.04
CA ALA A 114 -3.25 -7.98 12.24
C ALA A 114 -4.24 -8.26 11.11
N PRO A 115 -3.81 -8.78 9.94
CA PRO A 115 -4.73 -9.19 8.88
C PRO A 115 -5.72 -10.25 9.37
N HIS A 116 -7.01 -10.05 9.03
CA HIS A 116 -8.07 -10.96 9.43
C HIS A 116 -7.90 -12.33 8.76
N PRO A 117 -8.25 -13.46 9.43
CA PRO A 117 -8.21 -14.79 8.82
C PRO A 117 -9.02 -14.94 7.53
N ASP A 118 -10.09 -14.16 7.34
CA ASP A 118 -10.84 -14.13 6.07
C ASP A 118 -9.95 -13.77 4.87
N VAL A 119 -8.86 -13.06 5.11
CA VAL A 119 -7.90 -12.63 4.08
C VAL A 119 -6.73 -13.60 3.98
N THR A 120 -6.28 -14.13 5.12
CA THR A 120 -5.08 -14.98 5.21
C THR A 120 -5.34 -16.48 5.21
N GLY A 121 -6.59 -16.87 5.33
CA GLY A 121 -7.03 -18.26 5.39
C GLY A 121 -7.17 -18.80 6.80
N TYR A 122 -7.91 -19.91 6.88
CA TYR A 122 -8.14 -20.71 8.08
C TYR A 122 -7.52 -22.09 7.92
N PRO A 123 -7.26 -22.84 9.01
CA PRO A 123 -6.86 -24.22 8.89
C PRO A 123 -7.94 -25.05 8.15
N GLY A 124 -7.51 -25.78 7.10
CA GLY A 124 -8.35 -26.72 6.37
C GLY A 124 -8.50 -28.05 7.11
N GLY A 125 -9.50 -28.86 6.72
CA GLY A 125 -9.81 -30.13 7.40
C GLY A 125 -10.55 -29.94 8.73
N THR A 126 -11.05 -28.73 9.01
CA THR A 126 -11.70 -28.35 10.28
C THR A 126 -13.22 -28.24 10.19
N ASP A 127 -13.83 -28.56 9.05
CA ASP A 127 -15.29 -28.38 8.78
C ASP A 127 -16.19 -29.38 9.52
N CYS A 128 -15.66 -30.06 10.51
CA CYS A 128 -16.38 -31.06 11.27
C CYS A 128 -16.60 -30.67 12.73
N PRO A 129 -17.72 -31.09 13.34
CA PRO A 129 -18.06 -30.72 14.70
C PRO A 129 -17.07 -31.18 15.79
N ASN A 130 -16.22 -32.17 15.49
CA ASN A 130 -15.20 -32.65 16.44
C ASN A 130 -13.90 -31.89 16.39
N ILE A 131 -13.68 -31.01 15.38
CA ILE A 131 -12.49 -30.21 15.25
C ILE A 131 -12.82 -28.76 15.58
N MET A 132 -12.04 -28.18 16.48
CA MET A 132 -12.11 -26.76 16.83
C MET A 132 -10.75 -26.14 16.64
N TYR A 133 -10.71 -24.88 16.25
CA TYR A 133 -9.47 -24.13 16.15
C TYR A 133 -9.60 -22.75 16.79
N PHE A 134 -8.48 -22.24 17.25
CA PHE A 134 -8.28 -20.86 17.69
C PHE A 134 -6.87 -20.42 17.35
N TYR A 135 -6.63 -19.13 17.44
CA TYR A 135 -5.32 -18.56 17.13
C TYR A 135 -4.94 -17.45 18.10
N ASN A 136 -3.63 -17.20 18.17
CA ASN A 136 -3.05 -16.05 18.85
C ASN A 136 -2.05 -15.37 17.93
N ASP A 137 -2.08 -14.03 17.89
CA ASP A 137 -1.21 -13.22 17.06
C ASP A 137 -0.17 -12.50 17.91
N VAL A 138 1.11 -12.63 17.53
CA VAL A 138 2.21 -11.81 18.03
C VAL A 138 2.66 -10.88 16.91
N ILE A 139 2.62 -9.56 17.16
CA ILE A 139 2.93 -8.54 16.17
C ILE A 139 4.29 -7.94 16.48
N PHE A 140 5.15 -7.91 15.47
CA PHE A 140 6.45 -7.26 15.49
C PHE A 140 6.41 -6.06 14.55
N ASN A 141 6.60 -4.86 15.07
CA ASN A 141 6.82 -3.68 14.25
C ASN A 141 8.26 -3.70 13.74
N ILE A 142 8.44 -3.44 12.44
CA ILE A 142 9.74 -3.50 11.78
C ILE A 142 10.26 -2.09 11.50
N CYS A 143 9.55 -1.35 10.65
CA CYS A 143 9.85 0.03 10.29
C CYS A 143 8.57 0.71 9.82
N GLY A 144 8.37 1.97 10.13
CA GLY A 144 7.19 2.70 9.69
C GLY A 144 5.89 1.93 9.89
N ALA A 145 5.17 1.65 8.81
CA ALA A 145 3.95 0.83 8.80
C ALA A 145 4.22 -0.68 8.61
N SER A 146 5.47 -1.07 8.35
CA SER A 146 5.83 -2.48 8.16
C SER A 146 5.73 -3.29 9.43
N LYS A 147 5.11 -4.46 9.33
CA LYS A 147 4.86 -5.38 10.45
C LYS A 147 5.09 -6.81 10.02
N LYS A 148 5.48 -7.64 10.98
CA LYS A 148 5.46 -9.10 10.88
C LYS A 148 4.52 -9.64 11.94
N VAL A 149 3.51 -10.40 11.51
CA VAL A 149 2.59 -11.10 12.40
C VAL A 149 2.97 -12.57 12.42
N LEU A 150 3.19 -13.10 13.59
CA LEU A 150 3.28 -14.53 13.83
C LEU A 150 1.94 -14.99 14.41
N ARG A 151 1.13 -15.64 13.58
CA ARG A 151 -0.14 -16.25 13.99
C ARG A 151 0.10 -17.71 14.35
N GLN A 152 -0.12 -18.05 15.60
CA GLN A 152 -0.07 -19.42 16.07
C GLN A 152 -1.48 -19.99 16.07
N TRP A 153 -1.71 -20.98 15.23
CA TRP A 153 -2.94 -21.76 15.19
C TRP A 153 -2.85 -22.95 16.14
N THR A 154 -3.90 -23.19 16.90
CA THR A 154 -4.09 -24.43 17.68
C THR A 154 -5.38 -25.07 17.22
N VAL A 155 -5.29 -26.31 16.81
CA VAL A 155 -6.43 -27.12 16.35
C VAL A 155 -6.57 -28.31 17.27
N ILE A 156 -7.77 -28.52 17.81
CA ILE A 156 -8.08 -29.55 18.79
C ILE A 156 -9.16 -30.47 18.23
N ASP A 157 -8.91 -31.78 18.26
CA ASP A 157 -9.96 -32.79 18.16
C ASP A 157 -10.46 -33.10 19.56
N TRP A 158 -11.56 -32.49 19.93
CA TRP A 158 -12.13 -32.67 21.27
C TRP A 158 -12.69 -34.05 21.53
N CYS A 159 -12.89 -34.89 20.51
CA CYS A 159 -13.26 -36.30 20.69
C CYS A 159 -12.12 -37.18 21.18
N THR A 160 -10.90 -36.88 20.73
CA THR A 160 -9.71 -37.65 21.14
C THR A 160 -8.86 -36.91 22.18
N GLY A 161 -9.11 -35.61 22.37
CA GLY A 161 -8.29 -34.74 23.22
C GLY A 161 -6.91 -34.43 22.63
N ARG A 162 -6.67 -34.80 21.37
CA ARG A 162 -5.40 -34.47 20.67
C ARG A 162 -5.47 -33.10 20.06
N ASP A 163 -4.32 -32.45 20.01
CA ASP A 163 -4.15 -31.15 19.38
C ASP A 163 -2.97 -31.15 18.41
N THR A 164 -2.94 -30.13 17.55
CA THR A 164 -1.81 -29.79 16.70
C THR A 164 -1.66 -28.28 16.63
N ILE A 165 -0.42 -27.82 16.49
CA ILE A 165 -0.08 -26.41 16.44
C ILE A 165 0.61 -26.12 15.11
N GLY A 166 0.19 -25.04 14.45
CA GLY A 166 0.81 -24.52 13.24
C GLY A 166 1.11 -23.04 13.37
N ALA A 167 2.13 -22.58 12.69
CA ALA A 167 2.49 -21.18 12.62
C ALA A 167 2.24 -20.64 11.21
N GLN A 168 1.70 -19.43 11.14
CA GLN A 168 1.54 -18.66 9.91
C GLN A 168 2.27 -17.34 10.06
N ILE A 169 3.19 -17.07 9.14
CA ILE A 169 3.91 -15.78 9.05
C ILE A 169 3.20 -14.88 8.07
N ILE A 170 2.83 -13.68 8.52
CA ILE A 170 2.16 -12.69 7.69
C ILE A 170 2.98 -11.41 7.77
N LYS A 171 3.51 -10.96 6.63
CA LYS A 171 4.23 -9.69 6.51
C LYS A 171 3.33 -8.64 5.86
N ILE A 172 3.35 -7.46 6.43
CA ILE A 172 2.87 -6.22 5.82
C ILE A 172 4.13 -5.39 5.62
N ILE A 173 4.42 -5.00 4.39
CA ILE A 173 5.67 -4.33 4.03
C ILE A 173 5.39 -2.96 3.44
N ASP A 174 6.28 -2.05 3.71
CA ASP A 174 6.37 -0.74 3.13
C ASP A 174 7.67 -0.68 2.33
N VAL A 175 7.55 -0.74 1.02
CA VAL A 175 8.67 -0.74 0.07
C VAL A 175 8.53 0.38 -0.97
N ASP A 176 7.43 1.10 -0.91
CA ASP A 176 7.15 2.17 -1.84
C ASP A 176 7.67 3.50 -1.27
N PRO A 177 8.40 4.29 -2.06
CA PRO A 177 8.84 5.60 -1.60
C PRO A 177 7.66 6.57 -1.49
N PRO A 178 7.76 7.59 -0.61
CA PRO A 178 6.77 8.66 -0.52
C PRO A 178 6.50 9.31 -1.87
N VAL A 179 5.23 9.54 -2.20
CA VAL A 179 4.85 10.25 -3.42
C VAL A 179 4.76 11.73 -3.10
N CYS A 180 5.76 12.49 -3.59
CA CYS A 180 5.76 13.94 -3.51
C CYS A 180 4.94 14.52 -4.66
N VAL A 181 3.89 15.24 -4.31
CA VAL A 181 3.27 16.20 -5.21
C VAL A 181 3.98 17.51 -4.99
N SER A 182 4.72 18.00 -5.98
CA SER A 182 5.39 19.31 -5.91
C SER A 182 4.44 20.32 -5.28
N PRO A 183 4.94 21.22 -4.39
CA PRO A 183 4.17 22.39 -4.05
C PRO A 183 3.65 22.98 -5.38
N PRO A 184 2.41 23.53 -5.40
CA PRO A 184 1.68 23.81 -6.64
C PRO A 184 2.63 24.37 -7.70
N ASP A 185 2.44 23.99 -8.97
CA ASP A 185 3.27 24.21 -10.18
C ASP A 185 3.77 25.65 -10.42
N PHE A 186 4.05 26.39 -9.38
CA PHE A 186 4.42 27.78 -9.44
C PHE A 186 5.86 27.94 -8.94
N ALA A 187 6.69 28.53 -9.78
CA ALA A 187 7.91 29.13 -9.34
C ALA A 187 7.58 30.19 -8.27
N PHE A 188 8.28 30.14 -7.15
CA PHE A 188 8.16 31.17 -6.13
C PHE A 188 8.98 32.38 -6.58
N ASP A 189 8.34 33.54 -6.67
CA ASP A 189 9.01 34.82 -6.90
C ASP A 189 9.35 35.45 -5.55
N ILE A 190 10.61 35.71 -5.31
CA ILE A 190 11.11 36.45 -4.15
C ILE A 190 11.97 37.64 -4.62
N GLU A 191 12.17 38.60 -3.72
CA GLU A 191 13.03 39.76 -3.97
C GLU A 191 14.41 39.54 -3.36
N THR A 192 15.39 40.25 -3.88
CA THR A 192 16.72 40.33 -3.27
C THR A 192 16.62 40.94 -1.86
N ASP A 193 17.48 40.49 -0.95
CA ASP A 193 17.66 41.16 0.35
C ASP A 193 18.26 42.57 0.16
N GLU A 194 17.84 43.51 0.99
CA GLU A 194 18.28 44.92 0.89
C GLU A 194 19.80 45.05 0.81
N GLY A 195 20.28 45.75 -0.22
CA GLY A 195 21.68 45.99 -0.48
C GLY A 195 22.48 44.73 -0.90
N LYS A 196 21.83 43.66 -1.31
CA LYS A 196 22.47 42.39 -1.73
C LYS A 196 21.90 41.92 -3.06
N CYS A 197 22.71 41.25 -3.87
CA CYS A 197 22.26 40.54 -5.07
C CYS A 197 21.87 39.09 -4.77
N THR A 198 21.34 38.83 -3.59
CA THR A 198 20.88 37.52 -3.14
C THR A 198 19.62 37.67 -2.31
N GLY A 199 18.78 36.63 -2.33
CA GLY A 199 17.56 36.62 -1.55
C GLY A 199 17.55 35.53 -0.47
N THR A 200 16.64 35.71 0.51
CA THR A 200 16.36 34.72 1.55
C THR A 200 15.00 34.10 1.31
N PHE A 201 14.95 32.76 1.25
CA PHE A 201 13.74 32.00 0.99
C PHE A 201 13.35 31.12 2.16
N ILE A 202 12.11 31.26 2.64
CA ILE A 202 11.49 30.36 3.62
C ILE A 202 10.82 29.24 2.85
N VAL A 203 11.38 28.03 2.95
CA VAL A 203 10.98 26.88 2.17
C VAL A 203 9.67 26.30 2.71
N PRO A 204 8.60 26.23 1.92
CA PRO A 204 7.36 25.55 2.32
C PRO A 204 7.60 24.04 2.49
N ALA A 205 6.82 23.40 3.34
CA ALA A 205 6.87 21.95 3.47
C ALA A 205 6.42 21.27 2.17
N PRO A 206 7.02 20.10 1.79
CA PRO A 206 6.57 19.36 0.63
C PRO A 206 5.18 18.77 0.87
N ASN A 207 4.41 18.57 -0.19
CA ASN A 207 3.14 17.88 -0.13
C ASN A 207 3.36 16.40 -0.48
N VAL A 208 3.16 15.51 0.49
CA VAL A 208 3.32 14.07 0.33
C VAL A 208 1.97 13.40 0.39
N VAL A 209 1.69 12.53 -0.59
CA VAL A 209 0.45 11.77 -0.72
C VAL A 209 0.76 10.27 -0.83
N PHE A 210 -0.23 9.44 -0.53
CA PHE A 210 -0.16 7.97 -0.64
C PHE A 210 0.98 7.33 0.15
N GLU A 211 1.30 7.90 1.32
CA GLU A 211 2.29 7.36 2.23
C GLU A 211 1.60 6.67 3.42
N CYS A 212 2.02 5.45 3.74
CA CYS A 212 1.47 4.70 4.86
C CYS A 212 2.34 4.75 6.14
N SER A 213 3.56 5.29 6.02
CA SER A 213 4.49 5.50 7.12
C SER A 213 4.62 6.98 7.46
N ASN A 214 5.12 7.28 8.65
CA ASN A 214 5.61 8.62 8.95
C ASN A 214 6.81 8.92 8.07
N TRP A 215 6.91 10.14 7.59
CA TRP A 215 7.99 10.61 6.75
C TRP A 215 8.65 11.86 7.31
N ASP A 216 9.89 12.10 6.92
CA ASP A 216 10.66 13.30 7.22
C ASP A 216 11.32 13.82 5.94
N TYR A 217 11.81 15.05 5.93
CA TYR A 217 12.47 15.61 4.76
C TYR A 217 13.66 16.48 5.11
N THR A 218 14.59 16.56 4.17
CA THR A 218 15.69 17.51 4.15
C THR A 218 15.60 18.37 2.89
N VAL A 219 16.22 19.53 2.94
CA VAL A 219 16.20 20.52 1.86
C VAL A 219 17.61 20.83 1.42
N GLY A 220 17.82 20.90 0.13
CA GLY A 220 18.96 21.49 -0.53
C GLY A 220 18.49 22.43 -1.65
N TYR A 221 19.40 23.01 -2.40
CA TYR A 221 19.08 23.80 -3.59
C TYR A 221 20.11 23.58 -4.70
N LYS A 222 19.69 23.82 -5.94
CA LYS A 222 20.55 23.78 -7.12
C LYS A 222 20.54 25.16 -7.79
N LEU A 223 21.70 25.60 -8.19
CA LEU A 223 21.87 26.83 -8.97
C LEU A 223 21.77 26.51 -10.45
N ARG A 224 21.60 27.56 -11.25
CA ARG A 224 21.59 27.51 -12.70
C ARG A 224 23.03 27.45 -13.25
N ASP A 225 23.25 26.57 -14.22
CA ASP A 225 24.51 26.52 -14.97
C ASP A 225 24.53 27.55 -16.12
N ALA A 226 25.65 27.65 -16.80
CA ALA A 226 25.83 28.58 -17.94
C ALA A 226 24.90 28.26 -19.13
N ASN A 227 24.30 27.05 -19.18
CA ASN A 227 23.37 26.64 -20.24
C ASN A 227 21.89 26.79 -19.81
N GLY A 228 21.65 27.26 -18.59
CA GLY A 228 20.32 27.48 -18.07
C GLY A 228 19.69 26.25 -17.35
N HIS A 229 20.47 25.19 -17.07
CA HIS A 229 20.01 23.98 -16.40
C HIS A 229 20.45 23.97 -14.94
N PRO A 230 19.73 23.24 -14.05
CA PRO A 230 20.19 23.06 -12.68
C PRO A 230 21.49 22.25 -12.63
N PHE A 231 22.42 22.63 -11.76
CA PHE A 231 23.60 21.81 -11.45
C PHE A 231 23.18 20.39 -11.03
N GLU A 232 24.04 19.40 -11.33
CA GLU A 232 23.75 17.99 -11.03
C GLU A 232 23.55 17.74 -9.54
N ASN A 233 24.44 18.24 -8.70
CA ASN A 233 24.42 18.03 -7.26
C ASN A 233 23.76 19.19 -6.50
N PRO A 234 22.91 18.91 -5.50
CA PRO A 234 22.34 19.94 -4.65
C PRO A 234 23.39 20.49 -3.67
N ILE A 235 23.23 21.76 -3.33
CA ILE A 235 24.00 22.50 -2.31
C ILE A 235 23.21 22.48 -1.02
N TYR A 236 23.88 22.25 0.10
CA TYR A 236 23.29 22.25 1.43
C TYR A 236 23.82 23.39 2.32
N ASP A 237 24.80 24.13 1.84
CA ASP A 237 25.32 25.30 2.52
C ASP A 237 24.26 26.40 2.58
N ASN A 238 24.26 27.17 3.68
CA ASN A 238 23.28 28.23 3.92
C ASN A 238 21.81 27.75 4.07
N VAL A 239 21.59 26.44 4.24
CA VAL A 239 20.28 25.84 4.52
C VAL A 239 20.15 25.63 6.04
N LYS A 240 19.22 26.34 6.68
CA LYS A 240 19.01 26.27 8.12
C LYS A 240 17.65 25.66 8.45
N LYS A 241 17.66 24.57 9.22
CA LYS A 241 16.45 23.99 9.84
C LYS A 241 16.12 24.77 11.12
N THR A 242 14.90 25.23 11.26
CA THR A 242 14.38 25.93 12.46
C THR A 242 13.17 25.16 12.97
N THR A 243 13.23 24.74 14.24
CA THR A 243 12.12 24.04 14.91
C THR A 243 11.30 25.04 15.71
N ARG A 244 9.97 24.94 15.60
CA ARG A 244 9.00 25.74 16.36
C ARG A 244 8.72 25.11 17.73
N PRO A 245 8.14 25.85 18.67
CA PRO A 245 7.79 25.33 20.01
C PRO A 245 6.79 24.16 20.00
N ASP A 246 5.99 24.04 18.94
CA ASP A 246 5.02 22.95 18.73
C ASP A 246 5.66 21.68 18.16
N GLY A 247 6.98 21.67 17.93
CA GLY A 247 7.74 20.56 17.35
C GLY A 247 7.76 20.54 15.81
N SER A 248 6.95 21.35 15.13
CA SER A 248 7.04 21.53 13.69
C SER A 248 8.33 22.28 13.30
N TYR A 249 8.76 22.13 12.06
CA TYR A 249 9.97 22.82 11.59
C TYR A 249 9.80 23.31 10.15
N PHE A 250 10.70 24.19 9.77
CA PHE A 250 10.82 24.70 8.41
C PHE A 250 12.30 24.95 8.06
N TYR A 251 12.57 25.10 6.80
CA TYR A 251 13.90 25.42 6.30
C TYR A 251 13.93 26.86 5.78
N THR A 252 15.07 27.52 5.98
CA THR A 252 15.38 28.82 5.38
C THR A 252 16.67 28.68 4.61
N ILE A 253 16.68 29.16 3.37
CA ILE A 253 17.87 29.25 2.54
C ILE A 253 18.23 30.72 2.40
N THR A 254 19.47 31.07 2.70
CA THR A 254 19.99 32.43 2.57
C THR A 254 21.04 32.52 1.48
N GLY A 255 21.13 33.67 0.81
CA GLY A 255 22.15 33.88 -0.20
C GLY A 255 21.85 33.21 -1.56
N LEU A 256 20.57 33.00 -1.89
CA LEU A 256 20.15 32.58 -3.22
C LEU A 256 20.48 33.74 -4.21
N PRO A 257 21.26 33.51 -5.29
CA PRO A 257 21.58 34.56 -6.24
C PRO A 257 20.34 35.03 -7.00
N ALA A 258 20.40 36.27 -7.48
CA ALA A 258 19.40 36.78 -8.42
C ALA A 258 19.42 35.89 -9.68
N ASP A 259 18.35 35.30 -10.01
CA ASP A 259 18.00 34.35 -11.09
C ASP A 259 17.21 33.13 -10.55
N THR A 260 17.04 32.12 -11.38
CA THR A 260 16.33 30.89 -11.06
C THR A 260 17.21 29.91 -10.29
N SER A 261 16.69 29.43 -9.18
CA SER A 261 17.25 28.32 -8.40
C SER A 261 16.16 27.22 -8.22
N TRP A 262 16.58 25.98 -7.97
CA TRP A 262 15.67 24.86 -7.72
C TRP A 262 15.86 24.36 -6.30
N ILE A 263 14.79 24.38 -5.53
CA ILE A 263 14.77 23.77 -4.20
C ILE A 263 14.58 22.27 -4.36
N VAL A 264 15.41 21.49 -3.69
CA VAL A 264 15.42 20.03 -3.72
C VAL A 264 14.93 19.52 -2.39
N TYR A 265 13.83 18.78 -2.38
CA TYR A 265 13.35 18.05 -1.21
C TYR A 265 13.81 16.61 -1.32
N ASN A 266 14.52 16.12 -0.31
CA ASN A 266 14.78 14.69 -0.13
C ASN A 266 13.85 14.20 0.95
N ILE A 267 12.88 13.37 0.59
CA ILE A 267 11.85 12.87 1.48
C ILE A 267 12.13 11.41 1.75
N VAL A 268 12.12 11.01 3.01
CA VAL A 268 12.41 9.64 3.46
C VAL A 268 11.29 9.20 4.41
N ASP A 269 10.76 8.01 4.18
CA ASP A 269 9.76 7.41 5.07
C ASP A 269 10.39 6.69 6.28
N GLY A 270 9.54 6.14 7.15
CA GLY A 270 9.96 5.40 8.34
C GLY A 270 10.65 4.06 8.04
N CYS A 271 10.62 3.57 6.80
CA CYS A 271 11.30 2.36 6.34
C CYS A 271 12.58 2.64 5.55
N GLY A 272 12.88 3.91 5.27
CA GLY A 272 14.07 4.34 4.55
C GLY A 272 13.88 4.40 3.03
N ASN A 273 12.65 4.22 2.52
CA ASN A 273 12.36 4.48 1.12
C ASN A 273 12.38 5.99 0.89
N SER A 274 12.94 6.45 -0.22
CA SER A 274 13.16 7.87 -0.45
C SER A 274 12.77 8.31 -1.83
N THR A 275 12.34 9.58 -1.92
CA THR A 275 12.05 10.28 -3.17
C THR A 275 12.61 11.68 -3.14
N GLN A 276 12.78 12.27 -4.33
CA GLN A 276 13.16 13.68 -4.48
C GLN A 276 12.07 14.40 -5.27
N CYS A 277 11.78 15.63 -4.86
CA CYS A 277 10.99 16.56 -5.66
C CYS A 277 11.61 17.95 -5.66
N PHE A 278 11.18 18.77 -6.59
CA PHE A 278 11.80 20.05 -6.88
C PHE A 278 10.73 21.13 -6.98
N THR A 279 11.10 22.36 -6.60
CA THR A 279 10.32 23.55 -6.90
C THR A 279 11.26 24.67 -7.33
N GLU A 280 10.81 25.53 -8.23
CA GLU A 280 11.59 26.67 -8.69
C GLU A 280 11.43 27.86 -7.75
N VAL A 281 12.50 28.62 -7.56
CA VAL A 281 12.53 29.90 -6.89
C VAL A 281 13.26 30.90 -7.78
N ILE A 282 12.61 32.00 -8.12
CA ILE A 282 13.16 33.08 -8.90
C ILE A 282 13.42 34.25 -7.98
N VAL A 283 14.68 34.63 -7.85
CA VAL A 283 15.10 35.81 -7.08
C VAL A 283 15.19 36.99 -8.03
N LYS A 284 14.33 37.98 -7.82
CA LYS A 284 14.24 39.17 -8.66
C LYS A 284 14.91 40.37 -7.98
N ASP A 285 15.81 41.00 -8.67
CA ASP A 285 16.30 42.29 -8.25
C ASP A 285 15.24 43.36 -8.53
N LYS A 286 14.97 44.20 -7.55
CA LYS A 286 14.04 45.32 -7.63
C LYS A 286 14.65 46.62 -7.14
N GLU A 287 15.89 46.59 -6.67
CA GLU A 287 16.59 47.83 -6.36
C GLU A 287 16.96 48.60 -7.66
N ALA A 288 16.72 49.86 -7.65
CA ALA A 288 17.12 50.70 -8.77
C ALA A 288 18.60 51.10 -8.67
N PRO A 289 19.36 51.12 -9.74
CA PRO A 289 20.74 51.56 -9.69
C PRO A 289 20.86 53.03 -9.21
N ALA A 290 21.85 53.28 -8.40
CA ALA A 290 22.17 54.60 -7.89
C ALA A 290 23.17 55.28 -8.85
N PRO A 291 22.69 56.20 -9.70
CA PRO A 291 23.57 56.91 -10.64
C PRO A 291 24.40 57.96 -9.91
N VAL A 292 25.68 57.96 -10.14
CA VAL A 292 26.62 59.01 -9.68
C VAL A 292 27.34 59.59 -10.90
N CYS A 293 27.05 60.85 -11.16
CA CYS A 293 27.61 61.55 -12.29
C CYS A 293 28.80 62.41 -11.89
N GLU A 294 29.86 62.41 -12.69
CA GLU A 294 30.98 63.33 -12.51
C GLU A 294 30.49 64.76 -12.69
N GLY A 295 30.85 65.62 -11.72
CA GLY A 295 30.47 67.06 -11.76
C GLY A 295 31.00 67.86 -12.92
N PHE A 296 32.18 67.51 -13.40
CA PHE A 296 32.76 67.96 -14.64
C PHE A 296 33.78 67.03 -15.24
N THR A 297 33.78 66.90 -16.57
CA THR A 297 34.82 66.16 -17.30
C THR A 297 35.52 67.10 -18.32
N VAL A 298 36.84 66.89 -18.56
CA VAL A 298 37.61 67.62 -19.52
C VAL A 298 37.97 66.69 -20.68
N VAL A 299 37.61 67.10 -21.89
CA VAL A 299 37.94 66.35 -23.11
C VAL A 299 38.85 67.20 -24.00
N SER A 300 39.83 66.54 -24.63
CA SER A 300 40.61 67.15 -25.65
C SER A 300 39.88 67.00 -26.97
N LEU A 301 39.77 68.12 -27.72
CA LEU A 301 39.21 68.08 -29.06
C LEU A 301 40.31 67.72 -30.07
N ASP A 302 39.91 67.01 -31.13
CA ASP A 302 40.79 66.76 -32.27
C ASP A 302 40.96 68.03 -33.14
N ASP A 303 41.76 67.96 -34.22
CA ASP A 303 42.00 69.07 -35.13
C ASP A 303 40.76 69.60 -35.86
N ALA A 304 39.68 68.82 -35.89
CA ALA A 304 38.37 69.15 -36.46
C ALA A 304 37.39 69.71 -35.41
N GLY A 305 37.83 69.81 -34.14
CA GLY A 305 36.98 70.28 -33.03
C GLY A 305 36.00 69.29 -32.45
N TRP A 306 36.21 67.95 -32.61
CA TRP A 306 35.43 66.92 -32.13
C TRP A 306 36.13 66.10 -31.00
N ALA A 307 35.35 65.50 -30.11
CA ALA A 307 35.86 64.55 -29.14
C ALA A 307 34.81 63.48 -28.91
N ASP A 308 35.25 62.24 -28.77
CA ASP A 308 34.42 61.15 -28.29
C ASP A 308 34.35 61.20 -26.76
N LEU A 309 33.10 61.18 -26.24
CA LEU A 309 32.84 61.13 -24.82
C LEU A 309 32.21 59.78 -24.50
N TYR A 310 32.94 58.94 -23.79
CA TYR A 310 32.47 57.64 -23.35
C TYR A 310 31.63 57.77 -22.07
N ALA A 311 30.61 56.92 -21.89
CA ALA A 311 29.79 56.90 -20.69
C ALA A 311 30.64 56.76 -19.40
N SER A 312 31.72 55.97 -19.45
CA SER A 312 32.68 55.81 -18.35
C SER A 312 33.47 57.10 -18.01
N SER A 313 33.41 58.12 -18.84
CA SER A 313 34.09 59.45 -18.57
C SER A 313 33.16 60.40 -17.80
N ILE A 314 31.92 60.07 -17.63
CA ILE A 314 30.93 60.87 -16.91
C ILE A 314 30.29 60.06 -15.74
N ASP A 315 30.73 58.85 -15.56
CA ASP A 315 30.31 57.99 -14.42
C ASP A 315 31.35 58.14 -13.30
N ASP A 316 30.90 58.58 -12.11
CA ASP A 316 31.72 58.73 -10.90
C ASP A 316 31.37 57.66 -9.87
N GLY A 317 31.18 56.40 -10.32
CA GLY A 317 30.94 55.27 -9.46
C GLY A 317 29.47 54.92 -9.25
N SER A 318 28.66 55.08 -10.30
CA SER A 318 27.31 54.53 -10.27
C SER A 318 27.33 53.04 -9.85
N SER A 319 26.42 52.67 -8.98
CA SER A 319 26.42 51.35 -8.39
C SER A 319 25.00 50.74 -8.32
N ASP A 320 24.96 49.43 -8.33
CA ASP A 320 23.77 48.66 -8.16
C ASP A 320 24.12 47.39 -7.34
N ASN A 321 23.17 46.86 -6.55
CA ASN A 321 23.40 45.67 -5.73
C ASN A 321 23.65 44.39 -6.54
N CYS A 322 23.11 44.31 -7.77
CA CYS A 322 23.30 43.17 -8.69
C CYS A 322 24.27 43.50 -9.86
N GLY A 323 24.73 44.73 -9.93
CA GLY A 323 25.60 45.19 -10.99
C GLY A 323 24.88 45.96 -12.10
N ILE A 324 25.60 46.84 -12.76
CA ILE A 324 25.08 47.66 -13.88
C ILE A 324 25.47 46.99 -15.17
N GLU A 325 24.48 46.66 -16.01
CA GLU A 325 24.73 46.19 -17.37
C GLU A 325 25.27 47.36 -18.22
N LYS A 326 26.47 47.19 -18.81
CA LYS A 326 27.18 48.23 -19.59
C LYS A 326 26.83 48.15 -21.05
#